data_24bc37b56ed155957012c7bf97014345
#
_entry.id   24bc37b56ed155957012c7bf97014345
#
_cell.length_a   1.000
_cell.length_b   1.000
_cell.length_c   1.000
_cell.angle_alpha   90.00
_cell.angle_beta   90.00
_cell.angle_gamma   90.00
#
_symmetry.space_group_name_H-M   'P 1'
#
loop_
_entity.id
_entity.type
_entity.pdbx_description
1 polymer ?
#
loop_
_entity_poly.entity_id
_entity_poly.type
_entity_poly.pdbx_seq_one_letter_code
_entity_poly.pdbx_strand_id
1 'polypeptide(L)'
;SHPYGHQKFEYLAIFILAVLLSVVAFELVAYAIENHGQVVQQSYAGLAILILAIVVNFTLSQWEGAQAKKLRSKLLAADAKHTFSDVLTSIAVLVGWQLAALGYYWLDTLFCLLVAVFVGKLAWELFQQALPVLVDADVTDEMFTPAQLESILSEFKAIEQVTDIRSRAMGEQVICDLTL
;
A
#
# COMPACT_ATOMS: atom_id res chain seq x y z
N SER A 1 19.42 18.96 -14.21
CA SER A 1 18.23 18.49 -14.96
C SER A 1 18.13 16.98 -14.81
N HIS A 2 16.97 16.49 -14.37
CA HIS A 2 16.71 15.07 -14.25
C HIS A 2 15.82 14.65 -15.44
N PRO A 3 16.41 14.10 -16.54
CA PRO A 3 15.68 13.84 -17.78
C PRO A 3 14.56 12.80 -17.64
N TYR A 4 14.63 11.93 -16.60
CA TYR A 4 13.64 10.88 -16.32
C TYR A 4 12.66 11.23 -15.19
N GLY A 5 12.67 12.49 -14.68
CA GLY A 5 11.77 12.95 -13.62
C GLY A 5 12.09 12.40 -12.23
N HIS A 6 11.12 12.53 -11.30
CA HIS A 6 11.29 12.12 -9.89
C HIS A 6 10.36 10.95 -9.50
N GLN A 7 9.86 10.21 -10.48
CA GLN A 7 8.87 9.15 -10.25
C GLN A 7 9.37 8.04 -9.31
N LYS A 8 10.66 7.70 -9.35
CA LYS A 8 11.24 6.71 -8.42
C LYS A 8 11.14 7.13 -6.94
N PHE A 9 11.13 8.44 -6.65
CA PHE A 9 10.92 8.93 -5.27
C PHE A 9 9.50 8.68 -4.78
N GLU A 10 8.50 8.73 -5.65
CA GLU A 10 7.12 8.37 -5.31
C GLU A 10 7.04 6.89 -4.90
N TYR A 11 7.64 5.99 -5.69
CA TYR A 11 7.66 4.56 -5.36
C TYR A 11 8.50 4.24 -4.12
N LEU A 12 9.59 5.00 -3.87
CA LEU A 12 10.35 4.90 -2.63
C LEU A 12 9.48 5.29 -1.41
N ALA A 13 8.69 6.36 -1.53
CA ALA A 13 7.76 6.75 -0.48
C ALA A 13 6.67 5.69 -0.25
N ILE A 14 6.11 5.08 -1.32
CA ILE A 14 5.16 3.97 -1.20
C ILE A 14 5.81 2.76 -0.50
N PHE A 15 7.06 2.45 -0.82
CA PHE A 15 7.82 1.38 -0.16
C PHE A 15 8.01 1.66 1.33
N ILE A 16 8.36 2.89 1.71
CA ILE A 16 8.49 3.28 3.12
C ILE A 16 7.15 3.14 3.84
N LEU A 17 6.03 3.56 3.23
CA LEU A 17 4.69 3.36 3.80
C LEU A 17 4.37 1.87 3.99
N ALA A 18 4.73 1.02 3.03
CA ALA A 18 4.55 -0.43 3.15
C ALA A 18 5.34 -1.01 4.33
N VAL A 19 6.58 -0.55 4.55
CA VAL A 19 7.40 -0.94 5.71
C VAL A 19 6.74 -0.49 7.01
N LEU A 20 6.29 0.76 7.10
CA LEU A 20 5.61 1.28 8.30
C LEU A 20 4.34 0.49 8.62
N LEU A 21 3.50 0.18 7.61
CA LEU A 21 2.30 -0.65 7.80
C LEU A 21 2.66 -2.07 8.25
N SER A 22 3.77 -2.64 7.76
CA SER A 22 4.23 -3.96 8.20
C SER A 22 4.64 -3.95 9.67
N VAL A 23 5.31 -2.88 10.13
CA VAL A 23 5.66 -2.70 11.54
C VAL A 23 4.39 -2.62 12.39
N VAL A 24 3.39 -1.81 11.98
CA VAL A 24 2.11 -1.69 12.69
C VAL A 24 1.38 -3.04 12.75
N ALA A 25 1.34 -3.79 11.64
CA ALA A 25 0.73 -5.13 11.64
C ALA A 25 1.41 -6.08 12.61
N PHE A 26 2.75 -6.05 12.68
CA PHE A 26 3.53 -6.85 13.61
C PHE A 26 3.28 -6.44 15.07
N GLU A 27 3.25 -5.14 15.37
CA GLU A 27 2.94 -4.61 16.70
C GLU A 27 1.54 -5.02 17.17
N LEU A 28 0.54 -5.01 16.27
CA LEU A 28 -0.81 -5.48 16.58
C LEU A 28 -0.84 -6.96 16.95
N VAL A 29 -0.08 -7.80 16.23
CA VAL A 29 0.05 -9.24 16.57
C VAL A 29 0.72 -9.41 17.94
N ALA A 30 1.82 -8.69 18.17
CA ALA A 30 2.53 -8.74 19.46
C ALA A 30 1.62 -8.31 20.61
N TYR A 31 0.91 -7.19 20.44
CA TYR A 31 -0.08 -6.69 21.40
C TYR A 31 -1.17 -7.73 21.70
N ALA A 32 -1.73 -8.37 20.66
CA ALA A 32 -2.78 -9.39 20.82
C ALA A 32 -2.29 -10.61 21.63
N ILE A 33 -1.02 -10.98 21.50
CA ILE A 33 -0.42 -12.10 22.21
C ILE A 33 -0.12 -11.71 23.67
N GLU A 34 0.46 -10.54 23.90
CA GLU A 34 0.90 -10.10 25.24
C GLU A 34 -0.27 -9.71 26.15
N ASN A 35 -1.32 -9.09 25.59
CA ASN A 35 -2.44 -8.58 26.37
C ASN A 35 -3.67 -9.50 26.39
N HIS A 36 -3.48 -10.76 26.10
CA HIS A 36 -4.55 -11.75 26.14
C HIS A 36 -5.23 -11.82 27.52
N GLY A 37 -6.51 -11.42 27.60
CA GLY A 37 -7.32 -11.53 28.82
C GLY A 37 -7.15 -10.40 29.85
N GLN A 38 -6.49 -9.29 29.53
CA GLN A 38 -6.38 -8.15 30.45
C GLN A 38 -7.68 -7.31 30.49
N VAL A 39 -8.05 -6.87 31.71
CA VAL A 39 -9.19 -5.98 31.92
C VAL A 39 -8.81 -4.54 31.59
N VAL A 40 -9.38 -3.99 30.53
CA VAL A 40 -9.16 -2.59 30.14
C VAL A 40 -10.06 -1.67 30.96
N GLN A 41 -9.48 -0.68 31.66
CA GLN A 41 -10.24 0.33 32.38
C GLN A 41 -10.95 1.27 31.40
N GLN A 42 -12.26 1.39 31.52
CA GLN A 42 -13.05 2.27 30.67
C GLN A 42 -12.99 3.73 31.12
N SER A 43 -12.70 4.63 30.17
CA SER A 43 -12.75 6.08 30.35
C SER A 43 -13.65 6.72 29.31
N TYR A 44 -14.68 7.43 29.71
CA TYR A 44 -15.57 8.16 28.79
C TYR A 44 -14.80 9.21 27.95
N ALA A 45 -13.79 9.84 28.53
CA ALA A 45 -12.93 10.77 27.81
C ALA A 45 -12.11 10.06 26.72
N GLY A 46 -11.54 8.90 27.03
CA GLY A 46 -10.84 8.06 26.06
C GLY A 46 -11.74 7.61 24.91
N LEU A 47 -12.98 7.21 25.23
CA LEU A 47 -13.98 6.84 24.21
C LEU A 47 -14.30 8.01 23.27
N ALA A 48 -14.53 9.21 23.82
CA ALA A 48 -14.82 10.40 23.00
C ALA A 48 -13.66 10.76 22.07
N ILE A 49 -12.42 10.69 22.56
CA ILE A 49 -11.21 10.96 21.76
C ILE A 49 -11.06 9.91 20.65
N LEU A 50 -11.30 8.63 20.96
CA LEU A 50 -11.21 7.54 19.98
C LEU A 50 -12.25 7.68 18.87
N ILE A 51 -13.49 8.01 19.20
CA ILE A 51 -14.56 8.27 18.23
C ILE A 51 -14.20 9.47 17.35
N LEU A 52 -13.68 10.55 17.95
CA LEU A 52 -13.23 11.73 17.20
C LEU A 52 -12.11 11.37 16.22
N ALA A 53 -11.13 10.59 16.66
CA ALA A 53 -10.03 10.13 15.82
C ALA A 53 -10.55 9.27 14.63
N ILE A 54 -11.50 8.37 14.86
CA ILE A 54 -12.14 7.57 13.79
C ILE A 54 -12.80 8.48 12.76
N VAL A 55 -13.60 9.46 13.20
CA VAL A 55 -14.31 10.38 12.29
C VAL A 55 -13.34 11.23 11.48
N VAL A 56 -12.31 11.78 12.11
CA VAL A 56 -11.29 12.61 11.44
C VAL A 56 -10.52 11.77 10.42
N ASN A 57 -9.98 10.62 10.81
CA ASN A 57 -9.20 9.77 9.91
C ASN A 57 -10.07 9.20 8.77
N PHE A 58 -11.33 8.85 9.04
CA PHE A 58 -12.24 8.40 7.99
C PHE A 58 -12.51 9.49 6.94
N THR A 59 -12.81 10.70 7.39
CA THR A 59 -13.04 11.83 6.47
C THR A 59 -11.79 12.18 5.67
N LEU A 60 -10.62 12.15 6.32
CA LEU A 60 -9.32 12.39 5.69
C LEU A 60 -9.01 11.34 4.63
N SER A 61 -9.12 10.05 4.96
CA SER A 61 -8.89 8.95 4.02
C SER A 61 -9.80 9.03 2.78
N GLN A 62 -11.10 9.37 2.96
CA GLN A 62 -12.02 9.55 1.84
C GLN A 62 -11.60 10.74 0.96
N TRP A 63 -11.20 11.85 1.57
CA TRP A 63 -10.74 13.03 0.84
C TRP A 63 -9.44 12.74 0.07
N GLU A 64 -8.45 12.13 0.70
CA GLU A 64 -7.19 11.72 0.08
C GLU A 64 -7.42 10.76 -1.08
N GLY A 65 -8.28 9.74 -0.90
CA GLY A 65 -8.65 8.80 -1.95
C GLY A 65 -9.34 9.46 -3.15
N ALA A 66 -10.18 10.47 -2.90
CA ALA A 66 -10.81 11.25 -3.95
C ALA A 66 -9.79 12.11 -4.72
N GLN A 67 -8.84 12.74 -4.01
CA GLN A 67 -7.78 13.54 -4.62
C GLN A 67 -6.76 12.67 -5.37
N ALA A 68 -6.43 11.49 -4.83
CA ALA A 68 -5.55 10.53 -5.48
C ALA A 68 -6.06 10.15 -6.88
N LYS A 69 -7.37 9.90 -7.02
CA LYS A 69 -8.01 9.61 -8.32
C LYS A 69 -7.95 10.81 -9.26
N LYS A 70 -8.18 12.03 -8.77
CA LYS A 70 -8.14 13.24 -9.59
C LYS A 70 -6.75 13.59 -10.10
N LEU A 71 -5.75 13.43 -9.22
CA LEU A 71 -4.36 13.78 -9.48
C LEU A 71 -3.57 12.60 -10.08
N ARG A 72 -4.17 11.40 -10.19
CA ARG A 72 -3.50 10.15 -10.59
C ARG A 72 -2.23 9.89 -9.79
N SER A 73 -2.19 10.30 -8.52
CA SER A 73 -1.04 10.12 -7.63
C SER A 73 -1.12 8.80 -6.91
N LYS A 74 -0.15 7.92 -7.16
CA LYS A 74 -0.01 6.63 -6.48
C LYS A 74 0.41 6.82 -5.02
N LEU A 75 1.22 7.84 -4.74
CA LEU A 75 1.63 8.19 -3.37
C LEU A 75 0.42 8.58 -2.52
N LEU A 76 -0.44 9.47 -3.02
CA LEU A 76 -1.65 9.89 -2.30
C LEU A 76 -2.65 8.73 -2.14
N ALA A 77 -2.71 7.80 -3.10
CA ALA A 77 -3.51 6.59 -2.97
C ALA A 77 -2.95 5.64 -1.89
N ALA A 78 -1.63 5.56 -1.75
CA ALA A 78 -0.98 4.79 -0.71
C ALA A 78 -1.23 5.40 0.68
N ASP A 79 -1.14 6.73 0.80
CA ASP A 79 -1.42 7.48 2.02
C ASP A 79 -2.88 7.31 2.47
N ALA A 80 -3.85 7.43 1.54
CA ALA A 80 -5.25 7.14 1.81
C ALA A 80 -5.49 5.72 2.35
N LYS A 81 -4.74 4.72 1.86
CA LYS A 81 -4.80 3.35 2.38
C LYS A 81 -4.23 3.26 3.80
N HIS A 82 -3.14 3.96 4.08
CA HIS A 82 -2.56 4.04 5.42
C HIS A 82 -3.55 4.65 6.41
N THR A 83 -4.08 5.85 6.11
CA THR A 83 -5.08 6.53 6.93
C THR A 83 -6.35 5.67 7.13
N PHE A 84 -6.77 4.92 6.11
CA PHE A 84 -7.88 3.97 6.25
C PHE A 84 -7.54 2.80 7.17
N SER A 85 -6.30 2.33 7.17
CA SER A 85 -5.82 1.31 8.12
C SER A 85 -5.92 1.80 9.58
N ASP A 86 -5.60 3.07 9.83
CA ASP A 86 -5.73 3.68 11.16
C ASP A 86 -7.19 3.75 11.62
N VAL A 87 -8.13 3.99 10.69
CA VAL A 87 -9.57 3.91 10.97
C VAL A 87 -9.97 2.50 11.41
N LEU A 88 -9.53 1.48 10.67
CA LEU A 88 -9.85 0.08 11.00
C LEU A 88 -9.26 -0.35 12.34
N THR A 89 -8.02 0.04 12.62
CA THR A 89 -7.35 -0.20 13.90
C THR A 89 -8.12 0.45 15.04
N SER A 90 -8.53 1.71 14.88
CA SER A 90 -9.30 2.45 15.88
C SER A 90 -10.69 1.85 16.12
N ILE A 91 -11.35 1.37 15.06
CA ILE A 91 -12.65 0.67 15.19
C ILE A 91 -12.46 -0.66 15.93
N ALA A 92 -11.41 -1.42 15.63
CA ALA A 92 -11.14 -2.67 16.33
C ALA A 92 -10.87 -2.46 17.82
N VAL A 93 -10.09 -1.43 18.17
CA VAL A 93 -9.87 -1.03 19.58
C VAL A 93 -11.18 -0.66 20.25
N LEU A 94 -12.05 0.11 19.57
CA LEU A 94 -13.35 0.50 20.09
C LEU A 94 -14.27 -0.71 20.34
N VAL A 95 -14.34 -1.62 19.37
CA VAL A 95 -15.16 -2.84 19.46
C VAL A 95 -14.61 -3.78 20.54
N GLY A 96 -13.31 -4.04 20.52
CA GLY A 96 -12.65 -4.87 21.52
C GLY A 96 -12.86 -4.34 22.94
N TRP A 97 -12.73 -3.03 23.13
CA TRP A 97 -12.95 -2.38 24.40
C TRP A 97 -14.37 -2.55 24.91
N GLN A 98 -15.40 -2.40 24.03
CA GLN A 98 -16.80 -2.62 24.41
C GLN A 98 -17.10 -4.09 24.72
N LEU A 99 -16.53 -5.01 23.95
CA LEU A 99 -16.72 -6.46 24.17
C LEU A 99 -16.00 -6.94 25.44
N ALA A 100 -14.82 -6.39 25.74
CA ALA A 100 -14.12 -6.67 27.00
C ALA A 100 -14.95 -6.22 28.21
N ALA A 101 -15.67 -5.09 28.11
CA ALA A 101 -16.59 -4.64 29.16
C ALA A 101 -17.76 -5.60 29.41
N LEU A 102 -18.17 -6.36 28.40
CA LEU A 102 -19.23 -7.40 28.50
C LEU A 102 -18.67 -8.74 28.99
N GLY A 103 -17.36 -8.84 29.29
CA GLY A 103 -16.70 -10.06 29.78
C GLY A 103 -16.14 -10.98 28.69
N TYR A 104 -16.22 -10.58 27.42
CA TYR A 104 -15.71 -11.38 26.30
C TYR A 104 -14.28 -10.99 25.91
N TYR A 105 -13.32 -11.13 26.82
CA TYR A 105 -11.93 -10.71 26.64
C TYR A 105 -11.21 -11.36 25.43
N TRP A 106 -11.59 -12.57 25.04
CA TRP A 106 -10.99 -13.27 23.90
C TRP A 106 -11.35 -12.64 22.53
N LEU A 107 -12.50 -11.93 22.46
CA LEU A 107 -12.94 -11.25 21.24
C LEU A 107 -12.04 -10.07 20.90
N ASP A 108 -11.52 -9.35 21.89
CA ASP A 108 -10.54 -8.28 21.69
C ASP A 108 -9.29 -8.79 20.93
N THR A 109 -8.74 -9.90 21.40
CA THR A 109 -7.62 -10.57 20.74
C THR A 109 -7.97 -11.00 19.30
N LEU A 110 -9.17 -11.53 19.09
CA LEU A 110 -9.62 -11.95 17.76
C LEU A 110 -9.73 -10.76 16.80
N PHE A 111 -10.36 -9.66 17.23
CA PHE A 111 -10.46 -8.44 16.41
C PHE A 111 -9.12 -7.83 16.12
N CYS A 112 -8.22 -7.78 17.09
CA CYS A 112 -6.86 -7.29 16.91
C CYS A 112 -6.10 -8.10 15.84
N LEU A 113 -6.21 -9.44 15.87
CA LEU A 113 -5.61 -10.31 14.86
C LEU A 113 -6.23 -10.13 13.48
N LEU A 114 -7.55 -9.98 13.39
CA LEU A 114 -8.22 -9.71 12.11
C LEU A 114 -7.72 -8.40 11.47
N VAL A 115 -7.58 -7.35 12.28
CA VAL A 115 -7.04 -6.08 11.80
C VAL A 115 -5.58 -6.21 11.40
N ALA A 116 -4.77 -6.91 12.17
CA ALA A 116 -3.37 -7.15 11.84
C ALA A 116 -3.21 -7.86 10.47
N VAL A 117 -4.03 -8.86 10.19
CA VAL A 117 -4.07 -9.55 8.88
C VAL A 117 -4.48 -8.58 7.77
N PHE A 118 -5.49 -7.74 8.01
CA PHE A 118 -5.95 -6.77 7.02
C PHE A 118 -4.88 -5.70 6.71
N VAL A 119 -4.24 -5.14 7.76
CA VAL A 119 -3.15 -4.17 7.62
C VAL A 119 -1.95 -4.80 6.91
N GLY A 120 -1.60 -6.05 7.27
CA GLY A 120 -0.54 -6.81 6.61
C GLY A 120 -0.83 -7.03 5.11
N LYS A 121 -2.09 -7.29 4.74
CA LYS A 121 -2.50 -7.38 3.35
C LYS A 121 -2.33 -6.05 2.60
N LEU A 122 -2.72 -4.93 3.21
CA LEU A 122 -2.51 -3.60 2.62
C LEU A 122 -1.02 -3.30 2.41
N ALA A 123 -0.18 -3.62 3.41
CA ALA A 123 1.26 -3.49 3.29
C ALA A 123 1.82 -4.31 2.11
N TRP A 124 1.37 -5.55 1.97
CA TRP A 124 1.75 -6.42 0.86
C TRP A 124 1.36 -5.85 -0.51
N GLU A 125 0.15 -5.31 -0.65
CA GLU A 125 -0.30 -4.65 -1.88
C GLU A 125 0.59 -3.47 -2.26
N LEU A 126 1.01 -2.66 -1.26
CA LEU A 126 1.94 -1.55 -1.48
C LEU A 126 3.34 -2.03 -1.87
N PHE A 127 3.83 -3.12 -1.28
CA PHE A 127 5.10 -3.74 -1.70
C PHE A 127 5.05 -4.21 -3.15
N GLN A 128 3.99 -4.91 -3.54
CA GLN A 128 3.80 -5.35 -4.92
C GLN A 128 3.73 -4.19 -5.92
N GLN A 129 3.24 -3.03 -5.48
CA GLN A 129 3.20 -1.83 -6.32
C GLN A 129 4.56 -1.15 -6.43
N ALA A 130 5.35 -1.11 -5.36
CA ALA A 130 6.60 -0.36 -5.31
C ALA A 130 7.81 -1.15 -5.81
N LEU A 131 7.93 -2.42 -5.43
CA LEU A 131 9.12 -3.24 -5.71
C LEU A 131 9.47 -3.35 -7.19
N PRO A 132 8.55 -3.68 -8.12
CA PRO A 132 8.91 -3.85 -9.53
C PRO A 132 9.54 -2.61 -10.13
N VAL A 133 9.04 -1.42 -9.75
CA VAL A 133 9.56 -0.15 -10.25
C VAL A 133 10.91 0.21 -9.62
N LEU A 134 11.11 -0.12 -8.34
CA LEU A 134 12.36 0.17 -7.64
C LEU A 134 13.53 -0.71 -8.10
N VAL A 135 13.24 -1.98 -8.46
CA VAL A 135 14.25 -2.92 -8.95
C VAL A 135 14.39 -2.92 -10.47
N ASP A 136 13.74 -1.98 -11.16
CA ASP A 136 13.71 -1.93 -12.63
C ASP A 136 13.31 -3.29 -13.25
N ALA A 137 12.25 -3.92 -12.71
CA ALA A 137 11.77 -5.20 -13.22
C ALA A 137 11.43 -5.10 -14.70
N ASP A 138 11.82 -6.11 -15.45
CA ASP A 138 11.51 -6.21 -16.89
C ASP A 138 10.01 -6.46 -17.06
N VAL A 139 9.34 -5.64 -17.86
CA VAL A 139 7.92 -5.72 -18.18
C VAL A 139 7.67 -6.05 -19.65
N THR A 140 8.70 -6.48 -20.39
CA THR A 140 8.63 -6.75 -21.83
C THR A 140 7.55 -7.77 -22.13
N ASP A 141 7.51 -8.88 -21.41
CA ASP A 141 6.57 -9.97 -21.65
C ASP A 141 5.10 -9.61 -21.30
N GLU A 142 4.89 -8.62 -20.42
CA GLU A 142 3.55 -8.16 -20.04
C GLU A 142 2.97 -7.14 -21.03
N MET A 143 3.83 -6.34 -21.66
CA MET A 143 3.41 -5.19 -22.47
C MET A 143 3.41 -5.46 -23.96
N PHE A 144 4.31 -6.31 -24.45
CA PHE A 144 4.48 -6.56 -25.88
C PHE A 144 4.56 -8.05 -26.18
N THR A 145 3.73 -8.51 -27.11
CA THR A 145 3.98 -9.81 -27.71
C THR A 145 5.18 -9.71 -28.68
N PRO A 146 6.04 -10.74 -28.77
CA PRO A 146 7.17 -10.76 -29.70
C PRO A 146 6.79 -10.37 -31.13
N ALA A 147 5.62 -10.82 -31.59
CA ALA A 147 5.10 -10.50 -32.92
C ALA A 147 4.75 -9.00 -33.12
N GLN A 148 4.31 -8.30 -32.06
CA GLN A 148 4.03 -6.87 -32.14
C GLN A 148 5.33 -6.07 -32.22
N LEU A 149 6.34 -6.47 -31.47
CA LEU A 149 7.68 -5.85 -31.52
C LEU A 149 8.32 -6.05 -32.90
N GLU A 150 8.29 -7.26 -33.47
CA GLU A 150 8.79 -7.50 -34.82
C GLU A 150 8.05 -6.67 -35.86
N SER A 151 6.72 -6.50 -35.74
CA SER A 151 5.95 -5.69 -36.68
C SER A 151 6.34 -4.21 -36.66
N ILE A 152 6.56 -3.65 -35.45
CA ILE A 152 6.99 -2.25 -35.26
C ILE A 152 8.41 -2.06 -35.80
N LEU A 153 9.32 -2.98 -35.51
CA LEU A 153 10.72 -2.90 -35.93
C LEU A 153 10.88 -3.10 -37.44
N SER A 154 10.04 -3.88 -38.09
CA SER A 154 10.06 -4.09 -39.54
C SER A 154 9.74 -2.83 -40.37
N GLU A 155 9.09 -1.81 -39.75
CA GLU A 155 8.86 -0.52 -40.41
C GLU A 155 10.13 0.32 -40.55
N PHE A 156 11.20 0.01 -39.77
CA PHE A 156 12.44 0.73 -39.78
C PHE A 156 13.50 -0.01 -40.62
N LYS A 157 13.56 0.30 -41.91
CA LYS A 157 14.49 -0.33 -42.89
C LYS A 157 16.00 -0.20 -42.55
N ALA A 158 16.35 0.64 -41.56
CA ALA A 158 17.76 0.84 -41.14
C ALA A 158 18.19 -0.17 -40.05
N ILE A 159 17.24 -0.98 -39.52
CA ILE A 159 17.52 -1.97 -38.48
C ILE A 159 17.67 -3.32 -39.15
N GLU A 160 18.87 -3.89 -39.14
CA GLU A 160 19.15 -5.19 -39.73
C GLU A 160 18.80 -6.33 -38.76
N GLN A 161 19.07 -6.14 -37.48
CA GLN A 161 18.78 -7.14 -36.45
C GLN A 161 18.68 -6.48 -35.07
N VAL A 162 17.71 -6.89 -34.24
CA VAL A 162 17.65 -6.51 -32.83
C VAL A 162 18.13 -7.68 -31.99
N THR A 163 19.17 -7.44 -31.19
CA THR A 163 19.90 -8.49 -30.46
C THR A 163 19.31 -8.66 -29.04
N ASP A 164 18.84 -7.58 -28.42
CA ASP A 164 18.29 -7.61 -27.07
C ASP A 164 17.24 -6.50 -26.90
N ILE A 165 16.15 -6.82 -26.19
CA ILE A 165 15.07 -5.88 -25.89
C ILE A 165 14.83 -5.96 -24.40
N ARG A 166 14.97 -4.82 -23.71
CA ARG A 166 14.68 -4.69 -22.30
C ARG A 166 13.69 -3.56 -22.10
N SER A 167 12.68 -3.81 -21.31
CA SER A 167 11.75 -2.76 -20.96
C SER A 167 11.59 -2.65 -19.44
N ARG A 168 11.41 -1.42 -18.98
CA ARG A 168 11.15 -1.15 -17.56
C ARG A 168 10.01 -0.16 -17.40
N ALA A 169 9.20 -0.38 -16.40
CA ALA A 169 8.14 0.57 -16.06
C ALA A 169 8.69 1.77 -15.29
N MET A 170 8.38 2.98 -15.76
CA MET A 170 8.60 4.23 -15.02
C MET A 170 7.27 4.95 -14.83
N GLY A 171 6.54 4.58 -13.77
CA GLY A 171 5.22 5.13 -13.51
C GLY A 171 4.18 4.72 -14.55
N GLU A 172 3.64 5.70 -15.29
CA GLU A 172 2.72 5.47 -16.42
C GLU A 172 3.45 5.30 -17.77
N GLN A 173 4.75 5.44 -17.79
CA GLN A 173 5.59 5.31 -18.99
C GLN A 173 6.40 4.02 -18.95
N VAL A 174 6.60 3.42 -20.10
CA VAL A 174 7.50 2.29 -20.28
C VAL A 174 8.69 2.76 -21.10
N ILE A 175 9.89 2.50 -20.60
CA ILE A 175 11.14 2.76 -21.32
C ILE A 175 11.59 1.44 -21.90
N CYS A 176 11.80 1.43 -23.21
CA CYS A 176 12.35 0.28 -23.93
C CYS A 176 13.77 0.60 -24.36
N ASP A 177 14.72 -0.21 -23.96
CA ASP A 177 16.10 -0.18 -24.42
C ASP A 177 16.29 -1.26 -25.48
N LEU A 178 16.70 -0.85 -26.68
CA LEU A 178 16.94 -1.73 -27.82
C LEU A 178 18.45 -1.81 -28.11
N THR A 179 18.97 -3.02 -28.20
CA THR A 179 20.36 -3.24 -28.68
C THR A 179 20.29 -3.71 -30.14
N LEU A 180 20.86 -2.89 -31.00
CA LEU A 180 20.91 -3.10 -32.44
C LEU A 180 22.21 -3.81 -32.85
#